data_3b667791576152c7c9bdd095e4efbf38
#
_entry.id   3b667791576152c7c9bdd095e4efbf38
#
_cell.length_a   1.000
_cell.length_b   1.000
_cell.length_c   1.000
_cell.angle_alpha   90.00
_cell.angle_beta   90.00
_cell.angle_gamma   90.00
#
_symmetry.space_group_name_H-M   'P 1'
#
loop_
_entity.id
_entity.type
_entity.pdbx_description
1 polymer ?
#
loop_
_entity_poly.entity_id
_entity_poly.type
_entity_poly.pdbx_seq_one_letter_code
_entity_poly.pdbx_strand_id
1 'polypeptide(L)'
;MKALLVISALIINSGTFLWAQEVPATEKPWNFGVDANFYFIPDDFLVLPVFKADKNKLHLEARYNYEDRETFSAWAGYNFMGGKKVEYTITPMLGGVVGLSNGIAPGLEFTFTYKGFEIYNESEFLFEFESIENNFYYQWTDLTYSPNDWFWFGISGQRTRLYKTDLDVQRGLLAGGAYKSWELTGYLYNLGFDDPFVLLTLSISF
;
A
#
# COMPACT_ATOMS: atom_id res chain seq x y z
N MET A 1 16.55 -40.87 80.36
CA MET A 1 15.79 -39.96 79.48
C MET A 1 16.74 -39.50 78.35
N LYS A 2 16.57 -40.06 77.17
CA LYS A 2 17.39 -39.75 75.99
C LYS A 2 16.58 -38.78 75.06
N ALA A 3 17.06 -37.58 74.90
CA ALA A 3 16.46 -36.65 73.98
C ALA A 3 16.92 -36.96 72.55
N LEU A 4 15.99 -37.15 71.65
CA LEU A 4 16.20 -37.45 70.25
C LEU A 4 16.18 -36.10 69.48
N LEU A 5 17.32 -35.70 68.96
CA LEU A 5 17.44 -34.51 68.12
C LEU A 5 17.08 -34.94 66.69
N VAL A 6 15.98 -34.40 66.11
CA VAL A 6 15.62 -34.57 64.71
C VAL A 6 16.22 -33.39 63.93
N ILE A 7 17.20 -33.68 63.07
CA ILE A 7 17.75 -32.72 62.13
C ILE A 7 16.93 -32.82 60.84
N SER A 8 16.15 -31.79 60.58
CA SER A 8 15.44 -31.65 59.30
C SER A 8 16.40 -31.07 58.24
N ALA A 9 16.78 -31.90 57.29
CA ALA A 9 17.56 -31.44 56.13
C ALA A 9 16.65 -30.71 55.13
N LEU A 10 16.88 -29.43 54.94
CA LEU A 10 16.21 -28.62 53.93
C LEU A 10 16.89 -28.93 52.57
N ILE A 11 16.19 -29.64 51.69
CA ILE A 11 16.64 -29.86 50.32
C ILE A 11 16.29 -28.61 49.54
N ILE A 12 17.27 -27.77 49.25
CA ILE A 12 17.15 -26.64 48.33
C ILE A 12 17.20 -27.22 46.90
N ASN A 13 16.02 -27.32 46.29
CA ASN A 13 15.89 -27.71 44.89
C ASN A 13 16.27 -26.50 44.02
N SER A 14 17.53 -26.43 43.55
CA SER A 14 17.99 -25.44 42.59
C SER A 14 17.42 -25.77 41.23
N GLY A 15 16.18 -25.29 40.97
CA GLY A 15 15.60 -25.31 39.64
C GLY A 15 16.46 -24.49 38.70
N THR A 16 17.21 -25.15 37.84
CA THR A 16 17.87 -24.50 36.67
C THR A 16 16.75 -24.01 35.75
N PHE A 17 16.48 -22.71 35.79
CA PHE A 17 15.71 -22.06 34.73
C PHE A 17 16.53 -22.17 33.41
N LEU A 18 16.16 -23.15 32.60
CA LEU A 18 16.56 -23.20 31.22
C LEU A 18 15.86 -22.01 30.54
N TRP A 19 16.57 -20.92 30.33
CA TRP A 19 16.19 -19.91 29.40
C TRP A 19 16.16 -20.61 28.03
N ALA A 20 14.98 -20.87 27.51
CA ALA A 20 14.82 -21.23 26.13
C ALA A 20 15.43 -20.09 25.34
N GLN A 21 16.58 -20.31 24.73
CA GLN A 21 17.09 -19.40 23.72
C GLN A 21 16.04 -19.44 22.60
N GLU A 22 15.25 -18.37 22.50
CA GLU A 22 14.46 -18.13 21.30
C GLU A 22 15.46 -18.13 20.15
N VAL A 23 15.36 -19.13 19.28
CA VAL A 23 16.06 -19.13 18.00
C VAL A 23 15.61 -17.85 17.33
N PRO A 24 16.52 -16.91 16.98
CA PRO A 24 16.12 -15.67 16.33
C PRO A 24 15.30 -16.06 15.11
N ALA A 25 14.04 -15.65 15.07
CA ALA A 25 13.23 -15.80 13.86
C ALA A 25 14.04 -15.17 12.75
N THR A 26 14.35 -15.93 11.70
CA THR A 26 15.08 -15.41 10.54
C THR A 26 14.34 -14.18 10.07
N GLU A 27 14.95 -13.01 10.19
CA GLU A 27 14.34 -11.76 9.77
C GLU A 27 13.92 -11.89 8.30
N LYS A 28 12.65 -11.62 8.02
CA LYS A 28 12.20 -11.58 6.62
C LYS A 28 12.99 -10.51 5.88
N PRO A 29 13.45 -10.79 4.66
CA PRO A 29 14.11 -9.77 3.84
C PRO A 29 13.15 -8.61 3.55
N TRP A 30 13.69 -7.46 3.17
CA TRP A 30 12.91 -6.39 2.58
C TRP A 30 12.37 -6.84 1.22
N ASN A 31 11.16 -6.46 0.92
CA ASN A 31 10.55 -6.55 -0.39
C ASN A 31 10.42 -5.12 -0.95
N PHE A 32 10.96 -4.88 -2.12
CA PHE A 32 10.92 -3.56 -2.77
C PHE A 32 10.03 -3.61 -4.00
N GLY A 33 9.35 -2.51 -4.27
CA GLY A 33 8.55 -2.30 -5.45
C GLY A 33 8.75 -0.91 -6.04
N VAL A 34 8.55 -0.81 -7.34
CA VAL A 34 8.51 0.46 -8.06
C VAL A 34 7.34 0.42 -9.03
N ASP A 35 6.47 1.41 -8.95
CA ASP A 35 5.44 1.67 -9.94
C ASP A 35 5.77 2.95 -10.68
N ALA A 36 5.66 2.92 -11.99
CA ALA A 36 5.76 4.11 -12.85
C ALA A 36 4.43 4.29 -13.58
N ASN A 37 3.71 5.33 -13.21
CA ASN A 37 2.42 5.68 -13.79
C ASN A 37 2.63 6.74 -14.89
N PHE A 38 2.29 6.40 -16.14
CA PHE A 38 2.42 7.25 -17.31
C PHE A 38 1.03 7.72 -17.74
N TYR A 39 0.71 8.97 -17.44
CA TYR A 39 -0.56 9.60 -17.80
C TYR A 39 -0.45 10.32 -19.13
N PHE A 40 -1.22 9.86 -20.11
CA PHE A 40 -1.37 10.49 -21.43
C PHE A 40 -2.70 11.23 -21.46
N ILE A 41 -2.67 12.49 -21.07
CA ILE A 41 -3.85 13.37 -20.97
C ILE A 41 -3.89 14.27 -22.20
N PRO A 42 -5.05 14.78 -22.65
CA PRO A 42 -5.10 15.76 -23.71
C PRO A 42 -4.15 16.94 -23.41
N ASP A 43 -3.26 17.21 -24.36
CA ASP A 43 -2.26 18.29 -24.31
C ASP A 43 -1.22 18.20 -23.17
N ASP A 44 -1.11 17.03 -22.49
CA ASP A 44 -0.17 16.88 -21.38
C ASP A 44 0.31 15.43 -21.20
N PHE A 45 1.48 15.29 -20.56
CA PHE A 45 2.07 14.00 -20.19
C PHE A 45 2.70 14.08 -18.81
N LEU A 46 2.33 13.15 -17.93
CA LEU A 46 2.86 13.09 -16.58
C LEU A 46 3.43 11.72 -16.27
N VAL A 47 4.49 11.70 -15.47
CA VAL A 47 5.07 10.48 -14.91
C VAL A 47 5.04 10.58 -13.39
N LEU A 48 4.41 9.60 -12.77
CA LEU A 48 4.28 9.51 -11.32
C LEU A 48 4.98 8.23 -10.82
N PRO A 49 6.24 8.31 -10.41
CA PRO A 49 6.92 7.18 -9.80
C PRO A 49 6.50 7.02 -8.33
N VAL A 50 6.30 5.76 -7.94
CA VAL A 50 6.04 5.34 -6.56
C VAL A 50 7.06 4.26 -6.19
N PHE A 51 7.80 4.46 -5.11
CA PHE A 51 8.73 3.49 -4.54
C PHE A 51 8.12 2.91 -3.28
N LYS A 52 8.11 1.58 -3.18
CA LYS A 52 7.54 0.83 -2.06
C LYS A 52 8.60 -0.02 -1.39
N ALA A 53 8.53 -0.14 -0.06
CA ALA A 53 9.40 -1.02 0.71
C ALA A 53 8.64 -1.64 1.88
N ASP A 54 8.58 -2.97 1.90
CA ASP A 54 7.89 -3.74 2.93
C ASP A 54 8.85 -4.61 3.72
N LYS A 55 8.72 -4.59 5.05
CA LYS A 55 9.40 -5.54 5.94
C LYS A 55 8.48 -5.94 7.07
N ASN A 56 8.11 -7.22 7.12
CA ASN A 56 7.14 -7.75 8.07
C ASN A 56 5.77 -7.06 7.94
N LYS A 57 5.47 -6.14 8.87
CA LYS A 57 4.25 -5.35 8.88
C LYS A 57 4.50 -3.86 8.59
N LEU A 58 5.76 -3.46 8.50
CA LEU A 58 6.10 -2.09 8.13
C LEU A 58 5.94 -1.93 6.62
N HIS A 59 5.25 -0.87 6.23
CA HIS A 59 5.09 -0.41 4.87
C HIS A 59 5.64 1.00 4.74
N LEU A 60 6.46 1.26 3.73
CA LEU A 60 7.03 2.57 3.44
C LEU A 60 6.84 2.89 1.97
N GLU A 61 6.54 4.17 1.68
CA GLU A 61 6.49 4.66 0.30
C GLU A 61 7.18 6.01 0.15
N ALA A 62 7.64 6.26 -1.08
CA ALA A 62 8.07 7.57 -1.55
C ALA A 62 7.47 7.80 -2.94
N ARG A 63 6.78 8.93 -3.11
CA ARG A 63 6.03 9.26 -4.32
C ARG A 63 6.47 10.62 -4.86
N TYR A 64 6.35 10.80 -6.16
CA TYR A 64 6.58 12.08 -6.81
C TYR A 64 5.48 12.36 -7.85
N ASN A 65 5.03 13.60 -7.93
CA ASN A 65 3.89 14.04 -8.73
C ASN A 65 2.57 13.31 -8.41
N TYR A 66 2.41 12.72 -7.24
CA TYR A 66 1.28 11.85 -6.94
C TYR A 66 0.09 12.63 -6.36
N GLU A 67 0.31 13.39 -5.30
CA GLU A 67 -0.72 14.21 -4.66
C GLU A 67 -0.96 15.50 -5.46
N ASP A 68 0.10 16.08 -6.03
CA ASP A 68 0.05 17.24 -6.94
C ASP A 68 1.32 17.26 -7.80
N ARG A 69 1.37 18.12 -8.80
CA ARG A 69 2.57 18.32 -9.63
C ARG A 69 3.72 18.88 -8.79
N GLU A 70 4.95 18.54 -9.15
CA GLU A 70 6.16 19.01 -8.49
C GLU A 70 6.12 18.81 -6.97
N THR A 71 5.44 17.74 -6.53
CA THR A 71 5.23 17.41 -5.14
C THR A 71 5.85 16.05 -4.84
N PHE A 72 6.60 15.98 -3.75
CA PHE A 72 7.16 14.76 -3.19
C PHE A 72 6.44 14.40 -1.91
N SER A 73 6.19 13.12 -1.71
CA SER A 73 5.66 12.62 -0.45
C SER A 73 6.39 11.39 0.05
N ALA A 74 6.41 11.23 1.37
CA ALA A 74 6.95 10.06 2.04
C ALA A 74 5.93 9.54 3.06
N TRP A 75 5.72 8.23 3.05
CA TRP A 75 4.67 7.54 3.77
C TRP A 75 5.20 6.42 4.65
N ALA A 76 4.56 6.24 5.80
CA ALA A 76 4.78 5.09 6.66
C ALA A 76 3.43 4.48 7.04
N GLY A 77 3.31 3.16 6.89
CA GLY A 77 2.10 2.39 7.12
C GLY A 77 2.36 1.08 7.87
N TYR A 78 1.27 0.43 8.24
CA TYR A 78 1.30 -0.84 8.92
C TYR A 78 0.35 -1.84 8.25
N ASN A 79 0.90 -2.95 7.75
CA ASN A 79 0.17 -3.99 7.04
C ASN A 79 -0.55 -4.94 8.00
N PHE A 80 -1.88 -4.93 8.00
CA PHE A 80 -2.73 -5.93 8.59
C PHE A 80 -3.12 -6.94 7.51
N MET A 81 -2.51 -8.12 7.55
CA MET A 81 -2.74 -9.18 6.56
C MET A 81 -3.43 -10.38 7.19
N GLY A 82 -4.32 -11.02 6.45
CA GLY A 82 -5.00 -12.22 6.91
C GLY A 82 -5.99 -12.80 5.91
N GLY A 83 -6.85 -13.68 6.43
CA GLY A 83 -7.90 -14.33 5.65
C GLY A 83 -7.58 -15.77 5.27
N LYS A 84 -8.63 -16.59 5.15
CA LYS A 84 -8.54 -17.99 4.70
C LYS A 84 -9.27 -18.24 3.38
N LYS A 85 -10.38 -17.55 3.18
CA LYS A 85 -11.19 -17.62 1.94
C LYS A 85 -11.08 -16.33 1.15
N VAL A 86 -11.24 -15.21 1.84
CA VAL A 86 -10.96 -13.88 1.32
C VAL A 86 -9.62 -13.49 1.94
N GLU A 87 -8.60 -13.35 1.12
CA GLU A 87 -7.31 -12.82 1.54
C GLU A 87 -7.42 -11.30 1.59
N TYR A 88 -6.76 -10.69 2.56
CA TYR A 88 -6.78 -9.23 2.66
C TYR A 88 -5.46 -8.67 3.17
N THR A 89 -5.16 -7.49 2.69
CA THR A 89 -4.17 -6.56 3.26
C THR A 89 -4.86 -5.24 3.49
N ILE A 90 -4.72 -4.67 4.68
CA ILE A 90 -5.23 -3.34 5.04
C ILE A 90 -4.08 -2.56 5.65
N THR A 91 -3.77 -1.41 5.08
CA THR A 91 -2.59 -0.61 5.40
C THR A 91 -3.00 0.82 5.72
N PRO A 92 -3.36 1.13 6.98
CA PRO A 92 -3.41 2.51 7.42
C PRO A 92 -2.01 3.11 7.39
N MET A 93 -1.90 4.34 6.89
CA MET A 93 -0.64 5.03 6.68
C MET A 93 -0.74 6.53 6.98
N LEU A 94 0.41 7.14 7.19
CA LEU A 94 0.54 8.57 7.37
C LEU A 94 1.66 9.07 6.47
N GLY A 95 1.39 10.12 5.69
CA GLY A 95 2.34 10.76 4.79
C GLY A 95 2.62 12.21 5.16
N GLY A 96 3.82 12.64 4.80
CA GLY A 96 4.22 14.04 4.74
C GLY A 96 4.43 14.43 3.28
N VAL A 97 3.86 15.56 2.88
CA VAL A 97 3.81 16.05 1.50
C VAL A 97 4.49 17.40 1.42
N VAL A 98 5.38 17.59 0.43
CA VAL A 98 6.14 18.83 0.21
C VAL A 98 6.30 19.12 -1.28
N GLY A 99 6.11 20.39 -1.67
CA GLY A 99 6.22 20.84 -3.07
C GLY A 99 5.21 21.92 -3.39
N LEU A 100 4.49 21.79 -4.47
CA LEU A 100 3.36 22.69 -4.78
C LEU A 100 2.21 22.50 -3.78
N SER A 101 2.04 21.30 -3.23
CA SER A 101 1.22 21.02 -2.05
C SER A 101 2.11 20.70 -0.86
N ASN A 102 1.74 21.23 0.34
CA ASN A 102 2.50 21.03 1.57
C ASN A 102 1.56 20.64 2.71
N GLY A 103 1.76 19.47 3.30
CA GLY A 103 0.83 19.02 4.31
C GLY A 103 1.14 17.67 4.95
N ILE A 104 0.15 17.20 5.70
CA ILE A 104 0.12 15.86 6.28
C ILE A 104 -1.09 15.14 5.69
N ALA A 105 -0.92 13.88 5.34
CA ALA A 105 -1.99 13.08 4.77
C ALA A 105 -2.13 11.74 5.51
N PRO A 106 -3.19 11.52 6.29
CA PRO A 106 -3.63 10.17 6.64
C PRO A 106 -4.15 9.47 5.40
N GLY A 107 -3.75 8.21 5.23
CA GLY A 107 -4.11 7.36 4.11
C GLY A 107 -4.53 5.97 4.54
N LEU A 108 -5.20 5.29 3.64
CA LEU A 108 -5.62 3.90 3.78
C LEU A 108 -5.50 3.21 2.43
N GLU A 109 -4.71 2.17 2.38
CA GLU A 109 -4.74 1.20 1.29
C GLU A 109 -5.43 -0.09 1.76
N PHE A 110 -6.13 -0.75 0.87
CA PHE A 110 -6.57 -2.12 1.10
C PHE A 110 -6.67 -2.93 -0.18
N THR A 111 -6.39 -4.22 -0.04
CA THR A 111 -6.61 -5.22 -1.07
C THR A 111 -7.45 -6.35 -0.47
N PHE A 112 -8.48 -6.80 -1.19
CA PHE A 112 -9.22 -8.02 -0.88
C PHE A 112 -9.24 -8.91 -2.10
N THR A 113 -8.82 -10.18 -1.94
CA THR A 113 -8.75 -11.15 -3.04
C THR A 113 -9.63 -12.37 -2.75
N TYR A 114 -10.44 -12.77 -3.72
CA TYR A 114 -11.29 -13.96 -3.64
C TYR A 114 -11.52 -14.61 -5.01
N LYS A 115 -11.01 -15.84 -5.20
CA LYS A 115 -11.24 -16.64 -6.42
C LYS A 115 -10.96 -15.89 -7.74
N GLY A 116 -9.83 -15.19 -7.80
CA GLY A 116 -9.43 -14.39 -8.95
C GLY A 116 -10.07 -13.01 -9.02
N PHE A 117 -11.07 -12.68 -8.21
CA PHE A 117 -11.51 -11.30 -8.04
C PHE A 117 -10.64 -10.59 -7.03
N GLU A 118 -10.28 -9.36 -7.34
CA GLU A 118 -9.56 -8.48 -6.44
C GLU A 118 -10.21 -7.10 -6.43
N ILE A 119 -10.32 -6.52 -5.25
CA ILE A 119 -10.59 -5.10 -5.08
C ILE A 119 -9.38 -4.47 -4.41
N TYR A 120 -8.78 -3.50 -5.07
CA TYR A 120 -7.75 -2.62 -4.54
C TYR A 120 -8.33 -1.23 -4.32
N ASN A 121 -7.98 -0.61 -3.22
CA ASN A 121 -8.30 0.79 -2.95
C ASN A 121 -7.11 1.47 -2.32
N GLU A 122 -6.87 2.68 -2.75
CA GLU A 122 -6.00 3.65 -2.11
C GLU A 122 -6.80 4.93 -1.89
N SER A 123 -6.73 5.48 -0.69
CA SER A 123 -7.40 6.72 -0.35
C SER A 123 -6.59 7.50 0.67
N GLU A 124 -6.58 8.81 0.52
CA GLU A 124 -5.89 9.73 1.41
C GLU A 124 -6.61 11.06 1.51
N PHE A 125 -6.38 11.76 2.59
CA PHE A 125 -6.87 13.12 2.77
C PHE A 125 -5.69 14.04 3.09
N LEU A 126 -5.37 14.95 2.20
CA LEU A 126 -4.32 15.95 2.41
C LEU A 126 -4.86 17.13 3.23
N PHE A 127 -4.28 17.33 4.40
CA PHE A 127 -4.41 18.53 5.21
C PHE A 127 -3.31 19.51 4.83
N GLU A 128 -3.65 20.47 4.00
CA GLU A 128 -2.75 21.51 3.51
C GLU A 128 -2.41 22.51 4.62
N PHE A 129 -1.10 22.90 4.70
CA PHE A 129 -0.65 23.83 5.73
C PHE A 129 -0.91 25.29 5.40
N GLU A 130 -0.99 25.64 4.12
CA GLU A 130 -1.13 27.04 3.66
C GLU A 130 -2.58 27.50 3.67
N SER A 131 -3.52 26.64 3.25
CA SER A 131 -4.94 26.97 3.22
C SER A 131 -5.83 25.74 3.36
N ILE A 132 -6.83 25.83 4.21
CA ILE A 132 -7.86 24.79 4.37
C ILE A 132 -8.64 24.57 3.06
N GLU A 133 -8.74 25.58 2.21
CA GLU A 133 -9.42 25.47 0.90
C GLU A 133 -8.67 24.55 -0.06
N ASN A 134 -7.39 24.32 0.19
CA ASN A 134 -6.56 23.42 -0.57
C ASN A 134 -6.60 21.97 -0.06
N ASN A 135 -7.32 21.71 1.04
CA ASN A 135 -7.52 20.34 1.51
C ASN A 135 -8.19 19.49 0.43
N PHE A 136 -7.77 18.24 0.33
CA PHE A 136 -8.11 17.43 -0.80
C PHE A 136 -8.24 15.96 -0.39
N TYR A 137 -9.25 15.29 -0.95
CA TYR A 137 -9.44 13.85 -0.83
C TYR A 137 -9.10 13.17 -2.16
N TYR A 138 -8.08 12.33 -2.13
CA TYR A 138 -7.69 11.44 -3.23
C TYR A 138 -8.28 10.05 -3.01
N GLN A 139 -8.64 9.39 -4.10
CA GLN A 139 -9.06 7.99 -4.10
C GLN A 139 -8.76 7.35 -5.44
N TRP A 140 -8.26 6.12 -5.38
CA TRP A 140 -8.18 5.19 -6.50
C TRP A 140 -8.77 3.85 -6.09
N THR A 141 -9.58 3.23 -6.94
CA THR A 141 -10.18 1.93 -6.68
C THR A 141 -10.23 1.12 -7.95
N ASP A 142 -9.67 -0.08 -7.92
CA ASP A 142 -9.72 -1.05 -8.99
C ASP A 142 -10.53 -2.27 -8.54
N LEU A 143 -11.38 -2.78 -9.41
CA LEU A 143 -12.04 -4.08 -9.29
C LEU A 143 -11.64 -4.91 -10.48
N THR A 144 -10.85 -5.96 -10.25
CA THR A 144 -10.28 -6.81 -11.28
C THR A 144 -10.74 -8.26 -11.17
N TYR A 145 -10.63 -8.97 -12.28
CA TYR A 145 -10.74 -10.41 -12.35
C TYR A 145 -9.55 -10.98 -13.12
N SER A 146 -8.87 -11.96 -12.51
CA SER A 146 -7.73 -12.68 -13.07
C SER A 146 -8.16 -14.11 -13.43
N PRO A 147 -8.38 -14.43 -14.72
CA PRO A 147 -8.71 -15.78 -15.16
C PRO A 147 -7.52 -16.74 -15.06
N ASN A 148 -6.31 -16.23 -14.94
CA ASN A 148 -5.04 -16.96 -14.77
C ASN A 148 -3.98 -16.08 -14.09
N ASP A 149 -2.80 -16.63 -13.82
CA ASP A 149 -1.76 -15.99 -13.00
C ASP A 149 -1.00 -14.85 -13.72
N TRP A 150 -1.26 -14.62 -15.02
CA TRP A 150 -0.50 -13.63 -15.79
C TRP A 150 -1.35 -12.57 -16.48
N PHE A 151 -2.67 -12.64 -16.38
CA PHE A 151 -3.59 -11.70 -17.05
C PHE A 151 -4.75 -11.33 -16.15
N TRP A 152 -5.12 -10.05 -16.15
CA TRP A 152 -6.28 -9.51 -15.45
C TRP A 152 -6.97 -8.43 -16.28
N PHE A 153 -8.23 -8.19 -15.97
CA PHE A 153 -9.00 -7.08 -16.52
C PHE A 153 -10.05 -6.64 -15.50
N GLY A 154 -10.56 -5.42 -15.67
CA GLY A 154 -11.52 -4.89 -14.70
C GLY A 154 -11.98 -3.49 -14.99
N ILE A 155 -12.46 -2.85 -13.93
CA ILE A 155 -12.91 -1.47 -13.93
C ILE A 155 -12.13 -0.68 -12.88
N SER A 156 -11.95 0.61 -13.14
CA SER A 156 -11.26 1.53 -12.27
C SER A 156 -12.07 2.80 -12.04
N GLY A 157 -11.93 3.37 -10.85
CA GLY A 157 -12.44 4.68 -10.51
C GLY A 157 -11.39 5.46 -9.76
N GLN A 158 -11.12 6.69 -10.17
CA GLN A 158 -10.21 7.56 -9.43
C GLN A 158 -10.76 8.97 -9.28
N ARG A 159 -10.31 9.64 -8.24
CA ARG A 159 -10.52 11.05 -7.96
C ARG A 159 -9.19 11.66 -7.60
N THR A 160 -8.65 12.49 -8.48
CA THR A 160 -7.33 13.08 -8.33
C THR A 160 -7.37 14.58 -8.59
N ARG A 161 -6.36 15.30 -8.13
CA ARG A 161 -6.17 16.73 -8.35
C ARG A 161 -5.30 17.03 -9.60
N LEU A 162 -4.62 16.00 -10.12
CA LEU A 162 -3.58 16.15 -11.13
C LEU A 162 -4.03 16.83 -12.44
N TYR A 163 -5.28 16.71 -12.83
CA TYR A 163 -5.75 17.26 -14.10
C TYR A 163 -6.97 18.15 -13.95
N LYS A 164 -7.03 19.07 -13.04
CA LYS A 164 -8.09 20.11 -12.99
C LYS A 164 -9.50 19.57 -13.29
N THR A 165 -9.82 18.38 -12.78
CA THR A 165 -11.05 17.66 -13.12
C THR A 165 -12.24 18.11 -12.28
N ASP A 166 -12.26 19.31 -11.73
CA ASP A 166 -13.27 19.79 -10.77
C ASP A 166 -13.63 18.75 -9.69
N LEU A 167 -12.68 17.80 -9.43
CA LEU A 167 -12.79 16.66 -8.51
C LEU A 167 -13.88 15.64 -8.91
N ASP A 168 -14.21 15.55 -10.18
CA ASP A 168 -15.08 14.50 -10.71
C ASP A 168 -14.41 13.13 -10.64
N VAL A 169 -15.21 12.09 -10.40
CA VAL A 169 -14.76 10.71 -10.41
C VAL A 169 -14.53 10.26 -11.85
N GLN A 170 -13.29 9.98 -12.20
CA GLN A 170 -12.93 9.36 -13.47
C GLN A 170 -13.24 7.87 -13.43
N ARG A 171 -13.81 7.36 -14.52
CA ARG A 171 -14.23 5.96 -14.65
C ARG A 171 -13.47 5.32 -15.78
N GLY A 172 -12.86 4.17 -15.50
CA GLY A 172 -12.00 3.50 -16.45
C GLY A 172 -12.28 2.01 -16.61
N LEU A 173 -11.86 1.51 -17.76
CA LEU A 173 -11.65 0.08 -17.99
C LEU A 173 -10.14 -0.17 -17.87
N LEU A 174 -9.77 -1.32 -17.32
CA LEU A 174 -8.38 -1.70 -17.23
C LEU A 174 -8.15 -3.13 -17.73
N ALA A 175 -6.94 -3.37 -18.24
CA ALA A 175 -6.41 -4.71 -18.48
C ALA A 175 -4.89 -4.70 -18.29
N GLY A 176 -4.36 -5.80 -17.78
CA GLY A 176 -2.95 -5.91 -17.49
C GLY A 176 -2.43 -7.33 -17.62
N GLY A 177 -1.11 -7.43 -17.58
CA GLY A 177 -0.43 -8.71 -17.61
C GLY A 177 0.91 -8.68 -16.89
N ALA A 178 1.31 -9.86 -16.40
CA ALA A 178 2.55 -10.10 -15.67
C ALA A 178 3.52 -10.99 -16.46
N TYR A 179 4.79 -10.64 -16.41
CA TYR A 179 5.88 -11.48 -16.89
C TYR A 179 7.08 -11.41 -15.94
N LYS A 180 7.35 -12.51 -15.24
CA LYS A 180 8.34 -12.56 -14.16
C LYS A 180 8.01 -11.55 -13.05
N SER A 181 8.94 -10.63 -12.77
CA SER A 181 8.79 -9.56 -11.78
C SER A 181 8.14 -8.30 -12.34
N TRP A 182 7.78 -8.27 -13.62
CA TRP A 182 7.21 -7.10 -14.29
C TRP A 182 5.72 -7.25 -14.47
N GLU A 183 5.00 -6.17 -14.24
CA GLU A 183 3.58 -6.05 -14.51
C GLU A 183 3.33 -4.79 -15.34
N LEU A 184 2.43 -4.89 -16.31
CA LEU A 184 1.98 -3.76 -17.11
C LEU A 184 0.46 -3.73 -17.10
N THR A 185 -0.11 -2.62 -16.63
CA THR A 185 -1.56 -2.36 -16.65
C THR A 185 -1.86 -1.14 -17.48
N GLY A 186 -2.79 -1.27 -18.41
CA GLY A 186 -3.33 -0.17 -19.19
C GLY A 186 -4.73 0.19 -18.72
N TYR A 187 -5.01 1.49 -18.63
CA TYR A 187 -6.30 2.04 -18.25
C TYR A 187 -6.82 2.97 -19.34
N LEU A 188 -8.10 2.87 -19.63
CA LEU A 188 -8.82 3.79 -20.53
C LEU A 188 -9.87 4.50 -19.68
N TYR A 189 -9.58 5.75 -19.31
CA TYR A 189 -10.48 6.54 -18.49
C TYR A 189 -11.41 7.41 -19.33
N ASN A 190 -12.60 7.67 -18.81
CA ASN A 190 -13.60 8.56 -19.36
C ASN A 190 -14.01 8.22 -20.81
N LEU A 191 -13.96 6.95 -21.20
CA LEU A 191 -14.37 6.51 -22.53
C LEU A 191 -15.86 6.80 -22.77
N GLY A 192 -16.17 7.66 -23.75
CA GLY A 192 -17.53 8.12 -24.06
C GLY A 192 -18.03 9.27 -23.18
N PHE A 193 -17.16 9.86 -22.36
CA PHE A 193 -17.37 11.08 -21.58
C PHE A 193 -16.41 12.17 -22.05
N ASP A 194 -16.48 13.34 -21.39
CA ASP A 194 -15.53 14.42 -21.63
C ASP A 194 -14.13 14.03 -21.14
N ASP A 195 -13.10 14.53 -21.84
CA ASP A 195 -11.69 14.36 -21.50
C ASP A 195 -11.22 12.90 -21.32
N PRO A 196 -11.35 12.03 -22.34
CA PRO A 196 -10.82 10.68 -22.27
C PRO A 196 -9.29 10.69 -22.24
N PHE A 197 -8.68 9.83 -21.43
CA PHE A 197 -7.24 9.68 -21.33
C PHE A 197 -6.80 8.24 -21.11
N VAL A 198 -5.50 8.00 -21.34
CA VAL A 198 -4.85 6.70 -21.14
C VAL A 198 -3.87 6.82 -19.97
N LEU A 199 -3.87 5.81 -19.13
CA LEU A 199 -2.82 5.61 -18.14
C LEU A 199 -2.18 4.25 -18.38
N LEU A 200 -0.85 4.20 -18.33
CA LEU A 200 -0.06 2.97 -18.29
C LEU A 200 0.70 2.91 -16.98
N THR A 201 0.53 1.82 -16.24
CA THR A 201 1.30 1.54 -15.01
C THR A 201 2.25 0.40 -15.28
N LEU A 202 3.55 0.66 -15.13
CA LEU A 202 4.60 -0.34 -15.17
C LEU A 202 5.10 -0.59 -13.76
N SER A 203 4.97 -1.82 -13.28
CA SER A 203 5.38 -2.23 -11.92
C SER A 203 6.51 -3.26 -11.96
N ILE A 204 7.40 -3.18 -10.99
CA ILE A 204 8.43 -4.21 -10.74
C ILE A 204 8.55 -4.46 -9.23
N SER A 205 8.67 -5.76 -8.85
CA SER A 205 8.93 -6.18 -7.47
C SER A 205 10.22 -6.99 -7.38
N PHE A 206 11.03 -6.81 -6.32
CA PHE A 206 12.35 -7.45 -6.12
C PHE A 206 12.79 -7.50 -4.65
#